data_0cda710fceea54beeebdb534be085bc4
#
_entry.id   0cda710fceea54beeebdb534be085bc4
#
_cell.length_a   1.000
_cell.length_b   1.000
_cell.length_c   1.000
_cell.angle_alpha   90.00
_cell.angle_beta   90.00
_cell.angle_gamma   90.00
#
_symmetry.space_group_name_H-M   'P 1'
#
loop_
_entity.id
_entity.type
_entity.pdbx_description
1 polymer ?
#
loop_
_entity_poly.entity_id
_entity_poly.type
_entity_poly.pdbx_seq_one_letter_code
_entity_poly.pdbx_strand_id
1 'polypeptide(L)'
;MPNEPALLYGSTLNPPPTELANTAAGEAGRPAHQRWAEFGPQAEHYELHAAQREGWVFNPAYPPQPVWTFQAAVADLSVLSPVVHSHYGHPMICRIYNDLPANHTGFGTPEISTHLHNAHVGSESDGFPGDYYSPTKAGPSLTAPGGFKDHLYSNIYAGYDELQNGIGDYREALGTLFYHDHTLDFTAPNIVRGLMGFFLLFDHLDSGNEKDPNPAALRLPSHPYDYPLSFCDRRFDPNGILYYDQVSPEGILGDKTIVNGKIQPVLRVARRKYRLRLLNGGPSRFYQFYLVRPNNVIQPFTYIANDGNLLDKPLLNQTNVRLGVAERADIVVDFSRYPVGTELYLANRLTHRPEDTRRPYQVVAPGEWVLKIVVDREPPEQDLSQVPANLRPLPPLPTTAQLAALPVRKFLFERRQNMWAINGQFINLNTPRALVPMGAMEIWELYSVDDGWDHPVHIHFEEGRLLSKTTDGRNVAIAAHEKGRKDVFNITDRTVLRVLMRFRDYKGKYVMHCHNLIHEDHAMMLRFDIV
;
A
#
# COMPACT_ATOMS: atom_id res chain seq x y z
N MET A 1 -15.86 4.70 14.05
CA MET A 1 -15.73 4.46 12.59
C MET A 1 -17.08 4.02 12.06
N PRO A 2 -17.38 4.18 10.74
CA PRO A 2 -18.57 3.59 10.13
C PRO A 2 -18.58 2.07 10.34
N ASN A 3 -19.76 1.47 10.32
CA ASN A 3 -19.89 0.01 10.49
C ASN A 3 -19.54 -0.75 9.20
N GLU A 4 -19.51 -0.05 8.08
CA GLU A 4 -19.23 -0.58 6.74
C GLU A 4 -18.22 0.33 6.04
N PRO A 5 -17.31 -0.22 5.22
CA PRO A 5 -16.43 0.60 4.39
C PRO A 5 -17.23 1.29 3.29
N ALA A 6 -16.86 2.54 2.98
CA ALA A 6 -17.42 3.26 1.84
C ALA A 6 -16.72 2.81 0.55
N LEU A 7 -17.44 2.14 -0.33
CA LEU A 7 -16.92 1.61 -1.59
C LEU A 7 -17.18 2.59 -2.75
N LEU A 8 -16.17 2.77 -3.60
CA LEU A 8 -16.26 3.52 -4.84
C LEU A 8 -16.35 2.55 -6.02
N TYR A 9 -17.39 2.72 -6.82
CA TYR A 9 -17.62 2.00 -8.07
C TYR A 9 -17.48 2.93 -9.27
N GLY A 10 -17.41 2.34 -10.47
CA GLY A 10 -17.28 3.08 -11.72
C GLY A 10 -18.39 4.11 -11.96
N SER A 11 -18.04 5.20 -12.60
CA SER A 11 -18.91 6.27 -13.03
C SER A 11 -18.68 6.63 -14.51
N THR A 12 -19.42 7.59 -15.05
CA THR A 12 -19.21 8.08 -16.41
C THR A 12 -18.41 9.37 -16.39
N LEU A 13 -17.27 9.40 -17.10
CA LEU A 13 -16.46 10.61 -17.29
C LEU A 13 -16.97 11.47 -18.43
N ASN A 14 -16.87 12.79 -18.30
CA ASN A 14 -17.18 13.77 -19.34
C ASN A 14 -16.17 14.95 -19.29
N PRO A 15 -15.32 15.18 -20.29
CA PRO A 15 -15.20 14.39 -21.52
C PRO A 15 -14.60 13.00 -21.26
N PRO A 16 -14.84 12.02 -22.16
CA PRO A 16 -14.25 10.71 -22.03
C PRO A 16 -12.73 10.79 -22.15
N PRO A 17 -12.00 9.90 -21.46
CA PRO A 17 -10.54 9.82 -21.57
C PRO A 17 -10.10 9.44 -22.98
N THR A 18 -8.82 9.69 -23.29
CA THR A 18 -8.24 9.42 -24.60
C THR A 18 -6.96 8.59 -24.49
N GLU A 19 -6.70 7.82 -25.54
CA GLU A 19 -5.45 7.10 -25.73
C GLU A 19 -4.23 8.04 -25.77
N LEU A 20 -4.37 9.15 -26.49
CA LEU A 20 -3.25 10.03 -26.85
C LEU A 20 -2.68 10.78 -25.64
N ALA A 21 -1.39 11.10 -25.75
CA ALA A 21 -0.69 11.86 -24.72
C ALA A 21 -1.23 13.29 -24.61
N ASN A 22 -1.59 13.74 -23.41
CA ASN A 22 -1.88 15.13 -23.07
C ASN A 22 -2.81 15.87 -24.06
N THR A 23 -3.81 15.21 -24.59
CA THR A 23 -4.71 15.82 -25.58
C THR A 23 -5.84 16.62 -24.96
N ALA A 24 -6.17 16.38 -23.69
CA ALA A 24 -7.16 17.14 -22.96
C ALA A 24 -6.54 18.37 -22.28
N ALA A 25 -7.25 19.49 -22.32
CA ALA A 25 -6.80 20.69 -21.62
C ALA A 25 -6.75 20.45 -20.10
N GLY A 26 -5.61 20.76 -19.48
CA GLY A 26 -5.39 20.57 -18.04
C GLY A 26 -4.89 19.18 -17.64
N GLU A 27 -4.68 18.26 -18.59
CA GLU A 27 -4.07 16.97 -18.27
C GLU A 27 -2.56 17.13 -18.01
N ALA A 28 -2.06 16.49 -16.96
CA ALA A 28 -0.64 16.46 -16.63
C ALA A 28 0.17 15.66 -17.66
N GLY A 29 1.50 15.85 -17.68
CA GLY A 29 2.42 15.19 -18.60
C GLY A 29 2.31 13.68 -18.55
N ARG A 30 1.68 13.09 -19.53
CA ARG A 30 1.45 11.64 -19.67
C ARG A 30 1.80 11.19 -21.08
N PRO A 31 2.58 10.11 -21.28
CA PRO A 31 2.65 9.40 -22.55
C PRO A 31 1.29 8.83 -22.96
N ALA A 32 1.17 8.38 -24.21
CA ALA A 32 0.02 7.59 -24.63
C ALA A 32 -0.11 6.33 -23.75
N HIS A 33 -1.35 5.92 -23.49
CA HIS A 33 -1.59 4.70 -22.72
C HIS A 33 -1.10 3.47 -23.47
N GLN A 34 -0.27 2.68 -22.84
CA GLN A 34 0.08 1.37 -23.34
C GLN A 34 -1.16 0.47 -23.33
N ARG A 35 -1.28 -0.39 -24.33
CA ARG A 35 -2.36 -1.39 -24.46
C ARG A 35 -3.77 -0.79 -24.50
N TRP A 36 -3.90 0.46 -24.93
CA TRP A 36 -5.19 1.11 -25.06
C TRP A 36 -6.16 0.34 -25.96
N ALA A 37 -5.68 -0.15 -27.11
CA ALA A 37 -6.52 -0.88 -28.05
C ALA A 37 -7.13 -2.16 -27.46
N GLU A 38 -6.47 -2.74 -26.44
CA GLU A 38 -6.93 -3.97 -25.77
C GLU A 38 -7.91 -3.64 -24.63
N PHE A 39 -7.62 -2.62 -23.82
CA PHE A 39 -8.31 -2.37 -22.55
C PHE A 39 -9.07 -1.06 -22.50
N GLY A 40 -8.60 0.00 -23.14
CA GLY A 40 -9.19 1.33 -23.07
C GLY A 40 -10.64 1.42 -23.55
N PRO A 41 -11.01 0.82 -24.72
CA PRO A 41 -12.38 0.94 -25.25
C PRO A 41 -13.48 0.32 -24.38
N GLN A 42 -13.12 -0.59 -23.48
CA GLN A 42 -14.07 -1.29 -22.60
C GLN A 42 -13.86 -0.93 -21.12
N ALA A 43 -12.99 0.04 -20.82
CA ALA A 43 -12.67 0.39 -19.46
C ALA A 43 -13.85 1.05 -18.74
N GLU A 44 -14.07 0.66 -17.48
CA GLU A 44 -14.96 1.38 -16.57
C GLU A 44 -14.33 2.72 -16.18
N HIS A 45 -15.14 3.71 -15.85
CA HIS A 45 -14.66 5.04 -15.51
C HIS A 45 -14.81 5.31 -14.02
N TYR A 46 -13.74 5.82 -13.40
CA TYR A 46 -13.68 6.22 -12.00
C TYR A 46 -13.17 7.65 -11.90
N GLU A 47 -13.71 8.40 -10.96
CA GLU A 47 -13.26 9.77 -10.67
C GLU A 47 -12.86 9.89 -9.20
N LEU A 48 -11.68 10.48 -9.00
CA LEU A 48 -11.19 10.88 -7.69
C LEU A 48 -10.74 12.35 -7.73
N HIS A 49 -10.95 13.04 -6.62
CA HIS A 49 -10.55 14.43 -6.44
C HIS A 49 -9.61 14.54 -5.24
N ALA A 50 -8.33 14.82 -5.49
CA ALA A 50 -7.43 15.21 -4.42
C ALA A 50 -7.80 16.63 -3.99
N ALA A 51 -8.39 16.78 -2.82
CA ALA A 51 -8.93 18.07 -2.38
C ALA A 51 -8.72 18.31 -0.88
N GLN A 52 -8.71 19.58 -0.48
CA GLN A 52 -8.73 19.95 0.92
C GLN A 52 -10.12 19.76 1.48
N ARG A 53 -10.18 19.10 2.63
CA ARG A 53 -11.40 18.89 3.39
C ARG A 53 -11.30 19.64 4.70
N GLU A 54 -12.23 20.54 4.93
CA GLU A 54 -12.33 21.32 6.15
C GLU A 54 -13.02 20.56 7.29
N GLY A 55 -12.71 20.94 8.51
CA GLY A 55 -13.45 20.52 9.69
C GLY A 55 -13.24 19.04 10.09
N TRP A 56 -12.17 18.40 9.65
CA TRP A 56 -11.89 17.03 10.07
C TRP A 56 -11.54 16.95 11.55
N VAL A 57 -12.21 16.06 12.28
CA VAL A 57 -11.98 15.82 13.70
C VAL A 57 -11.28 14.47 13.84
N PHE A 58 -10.01 14.47 14.24
CA PHE A 58 -9.25 13.24 14.50
C PHE A 58 -9.74 12.52 15.78
N ASN A 59 -10.09 13.30 16.80
CA ASN A 59 -10.67 12.84 18.05
C ASN A 59 -11.40 14.04 18.68
N PRO A 60 -12.50 13.86 19.43
CA PRO A 60 -13.23 14.98 20.08
C PRO A 60 -12.38 15.87 21.00
N ALA A 61 -11.22 15.38 21.46
CA ALA A 61 -10.28 16.20 22.26
C ALA A 61 -9.40 17.13 21.42
N TYR A 62 -9.48 17.06 20.09
CA TYR A 62 -8.72 17.87 19.15
C TYR A 62 -9.63 18.81 18.36
N PRO A 63 -9.18 20.01 17.98
CA PRO A 63 -9.99 20.91 17.18
C PRO A 63 -10.23 20.37 15.78
N PRO A 64 -11.35 20.73 15.13
CA PRO A 64 -11.55 20.53 13.72
C PRO A 64 -10.46 21.23 12.92
N GLN A 65 -9.91 20.55 11.88
CA GLN A 65 -8.81 21.10 11.11
C GLN A 65 -8.83 20.60 9.66
N PRO A 66 -8.17 21.31 8.72
CA PRO A 66 -8.11 20.88 7.34
C PRO A 66 -7.22 19.65 7.18
N VAL A 67 -7.63 18.74 6.30
CA VAL A 67 -6.86 17.59 5.83
C VAL A 67 -6.94 17.53 4.31
N TRP A 68 -6.01 16.85 3.66
CA TRP A 68 -6.11 16.54 2.25
C TRP A 68 -6.58 15.10 2.08
N THR A 69 -7.48 14.89 1.15
CA THR A 69 -8.08 13.57 0.93
C THR A 69 -8.35 13.36 -0.54
N PHE A 70 -8.35 12.12 -0.97
CA PHE A 70 -9.03 11.77 -2.20
C PHE A 70 -10.53 11.68 -1.91
N GLN A 71 -11.35 12.25 -2.78
CA GLN A 71 -12.81 12.29 -2.64
C GLN A 71 -13.44 11.73 -3.90
N ALA A 72 -14.57 11.05 -3.77
CA ALA A 72 -15.44 10.72 -4.90
C ALA A 72 -16.46 11.85 -5.10
N ALA A 73 -17.09 11.92 -6.28
CA ALA A 73 -18.11 12.91 -6.60
C ALA A 73 -19.30 12.89 -5.63
N VAL A 74 -19.57 11.72 -5.02
CA VAL A 74 -20.54 11.57 -3.91
C VAL A 74 -19.72 11.29 -2.65
N ALA A 75 -19.34 12.35 -1.95
CA ALA A 75 -18.48 12.25 -0.78
C ALA A 75 -19.20 11.62 0.41
N ASP A 76 -18.79 10.42 0.81
CA ASP A 76 -19.04 9.97 2.19
C ASP A 76 -18.09 10.73 3.13
N LEU A 77 -18.64 11.72 3.82
CA LEU A 77 -17.89 12.55 4.75
C LEU A 77 -17.45 11.81 6.03
N SER A 78 -17.83 10.55 6.20
CA SER A 78 -17.44 9.74 7.37
C SER A 78 -16.06 9.09 7.21
N VAL A 79 -15.54 8.98 5.99
CA VAL A 79 -14.24 8.37 5.70
C VAL A 79 -13.24 9.39 5.17
N LEU A 80 -11.95 9.12 5.34
CA LEU A 80 -10.90 10.02 4.88
C LEU A 80 -10.74 9.94 3.35
N SER A 81 -10.71 8.73 2.79
CA SER A 81 -10.69 8.51 1.34
C SER A 81 -11.55 7.29 1.00
N PRO A 82 -12.16 7.22 -0.20
CA PRO A 82 -12.97 6.08 -0.60
C PRO A 82 -12.12 4.82 -0.79
N VAL A 83 -12.75 3.67 -0.63
CA VAL A 83 -12.18 2.36 -0.98
C VAL A 83 -12.59 2.04 -2.41
N VAL A 84 -11.64 2.07 -3.35
CA VAL A 84 -11.90 1.65 -4.73
C VAL A 84 -12.13 0.14 -4.75
N HIS A 85 -13.18 -0.29 -5.44
CA HIS A 85 -13.57 -1.70 -5.57
C HIS A 85 -13.58 -2.07 -7.06
N SER A 86 -12.75 -3.04 -7.45
CA SER A 86 -12.66 -3.50 -8.84
C SER A 86 -12.37 -5.00 -8.94
N HIS A 87 -12.39 -5.54 -10.17
CA HIS A 87 -12.18 -6.95 -10.44
C HIS A 87 -11.16 -7.15 -11.56
N TYR A 88 -10.43 -8.25 -11.50
CA TYR A 88 -9.63 -8.72 -12.63
C TYR A 88 -10.52 -8.98 -13.86
N GLY A 89 -10.03 -8.57 -15.04
CA GLY A 89 -10.79 -8.60 -16.28
C GLY A 89 -11.73 -7.41 -16.49
N HIS A 90 -11.79 -6.48 -15.53
CA HIS A 90 -12.52 -5.21 -15.65
C HIS A 90 -11.51 -4.06 -15.72
N PRO A 91 -11.02 -3.70 -16.90
CA PRO A 91 -10.13 -2.56 -17.05
C PRO A 91 -10.85 -1.29 -16.64
N MET A 92 -10.10 -0.35 -16.07
CA MET A 92 -10.67 0.92 -15.61
C MET A 92 -9.78 2.10 -15.99
N ILE A 93 -10.40 3.23 -16.23
CA ILE A 93 -9.74 4.52 -16.30
C ILE A 93 -10.11 5.28 -15.02
N CYS A 94 -9.09 5.62 -14.25
CA CYS A 94 -9.23 6.46 -13.08
C CYS A 94 -8.74 7.87 -13.42
N ARG A 95 -9.66 8.82 -13.52
CA ARG A 95 -9.32 10.24 -13.62
C ARG A 95 -9.14 10.80 -12.24
N ILE A 96 -7.97 11.37 -11.97
CA ILE A 96 -7.66 11.98 -10.69
C ILE A 96 -7.46 13.48 -10.89
N TYR A 97 -8.42 14.25 -10.39
CA TYR A 97 -8.36 15.71 -10.37
C TYR A 97 -7.52 16.20 -9.20
N ASN A 98 -6.78 17.28 -9.43
CA ASN A 98 -6.09 18.00 -8.38
C ASN A 98 -6.85 19.29 -8.04
N ASP A 99 -7.72 19.20 -7.04
CA ASP A 99 -8.50 20.33 -6.51
C ASP A 99 -7.89 20.88 -5.21
N LEU A 100 -6.59 20.63 -4.98
CA LEU A 100 -5.88 21.19 -3.83
C LEU A 100 -5.71 22.71 -3.96
N PRO A 101 -5.73 23.45 -2.86
CA PRO A 101 -5.54 24.90 -2.90
C PRO A 101 -4.09 25.25 -3.26
N ALA A 102 -3.89 25.95 -4.38
CA ALA A 102 -2.57 26.39 -4.83
C ALA A 102 -1.85 27.30 -3.83
N ASN A 103 -2.60 28.00 -2.97
CA ASN A 103 -2.10 28.92 -1.96
C ASN A 103 -2.27 28.37 -0.53
N HIS A 104 -2.16 27.04 -0.37
CA HIS A 104 -2.23 26.40 0.94
C HIS A 104 -1.18 26.94 1.91
N THR A 105 -1.40 26.72 3.19
CA THR A 105 -0.45 27.04 4.26
C THR A 105 0.03 25.77 4.98
N GLY A 106 1.24 25.83 5.53
CA GLY A 106 1.85 24.72 6.26
C GLY A 106 2.67 23.79 5.37
N PHE A 107 2.84 22.55 5.77
CA PHE A 107 3.68 21.56 5.10
C PHE A 107 3.00 20.90 3.88
N GLY A 108 3.78 20.20 3.06
CA GLY A 108 3.32 19.54 1.84
C GLY A 108 3.41 20.45 0.61
N THR A 109 3.05 19.90 -0.54
CA THR A 109 2.94 20.61 -1.82
C THR A 109 1.59 20.33 -2.48
N PRO A 110 0.98 21.31 -3.18
CA PRO A 110 -0.30 21.10 -3.84
C PRO A 110 -0.17 20.37 -5.18
N GLU A 111 1.02 20.14 -5.69
CA GLU A 111 1.24 19.26 -6.83
C GLU A 111 1.14 17.80 -6.37
N ILE A 112 0.57 16.93 -7.23
CA ILE A 112 0.40 15.51 -6.92
C ILE A 112 0.91 14.61 -8.04
N SER A 113 1.35 13.40 -7.68
CA SER A 113 1.55 12.27 -8.57
C SER A 113 0.98 11.02 -7.91
N THR A 114 -0.21 10.59 -8.29
CA THR A 114 -0.86 9.47 -7.61
C THR A 114 -0.33 8.14 -8.11
N HIS A 115 0.21 7.34 -7.19
CA HIS A 115 0.66 5.97 -7.41
C HIS A 115 -0.38 4.97 -6.88
N LEU A 116 -0.73 3.98 -7.71
CA LEU A 116 -1.46 2.80 -7.25
C LEU A 116 -0.44 1.74 -6.85
N HIS A 117 -0.18 1.67 -5.55
CA HIS A 117 0.85 0.81 -4.97
C HIS A 117 0.55 -0.66 -5.22
N ASN A 118 1.51 -1.35 -5.82
CA ASN A 118 1.44 -2.76 -6.21
C ASN A 118 0.57 -3.05 -7.44
N ALA A 119 0.33 -2.08 -8.31
CA ALA A 119 -0.44 -2.32 -9.54
C ALA A 119 0.44 -2.81 -10.70
N HIS A 120 -0.06 -3.81 -11.45
CA HIS A 120 0.55 -4.27 -12.69
C HIS A 120 0.04 -3.44 -13.87
N VAL A 121 0.70 -2.32 -14.16
CA VAL A 121 0.21 -1.27 -15.07
C VAL A 121 1.33 -0.66 -15.91
N GLY A 122 0.95 0.01 -17.01
CA GLY A 122 1.88 0.80 -17.81
C GLY A 122 2.49 1.96 -17.02
N SER A 123 3.74 2.29 -17.31
CA SER A 123 4.49 3.31 -16.56
C SER A 123 3.84 4.71 -16.57
N GLU A 124 3.04 5.02 -17.58
CA GLU A 124 2.27 6.27 -17.69
C GLU A 124 1.15 6.37 -16.65
N SER A 125 0.70 5.21 -16.14
CA SER A 125 -0.36 5.08 -15.15
C SER A 125 0.14 4.72 -13.74
N ASP A 126 1.44 4.46 -13.59
CA ASP A 126 2.06 4.02 -12.33
C ASP A 126 2.20 5.13 -11.29
N GLY A 127 2.16 6.39 -11.69
CA GLY A 127 2.36 7.53 -10.77
C GLY A 127 3.84 7.83 -10.55
N PHE A 128 4.61 7.94 -11.64
CA PHE A 128 6.02 8.32 -11.55
C PHE A 128 6.19 9.66 -10.80
N PRO A 129 7.14 9.79 -9.86
CA PRO A 129 7.26 10.95 -8.97
C PRO A 129 7.38 12.31 -9.66
N GLY A 130 7.82 12.31 -10.92
CA GLY A 130 7.97 13.53 -11.72
C GLY A 130 9.33 14.18 -11.58
N ASP A 131 9.55 15.18 -12.44
CA ASP A 131 10.74 16.00 -12.38
C ASP A 131 10.44 17.20 -11.47
N TYR A 132 11.22 17.34 -10.44
CA TYR A 132 11.10 18.45 -9.51
C TYR A 132 12.28 19.39 -9.68
N TYR A 133 12.03 20.61 -10.15
CA TYR A 133 13.12 21.56 -10.46
C TYR A 133 13.43 22.50 -9.30
N SER A 134 12.43 22.81 -8.51
CA SER A 134 12.56 23.67 -7.34
C SER A 134 11.28 23.62 -6.50
N PRO A 135 11.30 24.11 -5.25
CA PRO A 135 10.10 24.20 -4.40
C PRO A 135 8.90 24.95 -5.01
N THR A 136 9.10 25.61 -6.14
CA THR A 136 8.07 26.45 -6.77
C THR A 136 7.76 26.07 -8.21
N LYS A 137 8.37 24.99 -8.74
CA LYS A 137 8.17 24.58 -10.12
C LYS A 137 8.09 23.07 -10.25
N ALA A 138 6.87 22.59 -10.45
CA ALA A 138 6.60 21.18 -10.72
C ALA A 138 7.11 20.75 -12.10
N GLY A 139 7.55 19.50 -12.21
CA GLY A 139 7.91 18.86 -13.46
C GLY A 139 6.68 18.44 -14.27
N PRO A 140 6.88 18.02 -15.53
CA PRO A 140 5.78 17.77 -16.48
C PRO A 140 4.88 16.59 -16.10
N SER A 141 5.36 15.66 -15.29
CA SER A 141 4.58 14.48 -14.85
C SER A 141 3.77 14.72 -13.58
N LEU A 142 3.90 15.86 -12.92
CA LEU A 142 3.11 16.25 -11.75
C LEU A 142 1.81 16.94 -12.17
N THR A 143 0.74 16.64 -11.47
CA THR A 143 -0.56 17.31 -11.67
C THR A 143 -0.63 18.55 -10.80
N ALA A 144 -0.63 19.73 -11.44
CA ALA A 144 -0.80 21.00 -10.75
C ALA A 144 -2.26 21.23 -10.31
N PRO A 145 -2.50 22.11 -9.32
CA PRO A 145 -3.87 22.50 -8.93
C PRO A 145 -4.71 22.96 -10.13
N GLY A 146 -5.94 22.46 -10.21
CA GLY A 146 -6.86 22.67 -11.33
C GLY A 146 -6.64 21.75 -12.53
N GLY A 147 -5.61 20.90 -12.51
CA GLY A 147 -5.35 19.88 -13.52
C GLY A 147 -5.91 18.52 -13.12
N PHE A 148 -5.68 17.55 -14.00
CA PHE A 148 -6.01 16.15 -13.75
C PHE A 148 -5.02 15.23 -14.46
N LYS A 149 -5.10 13.93 -14.14
CA LYS A 149 -4.40 12.87 -14.89
C LYS A 149 -5.28 11.65 -15.02
N ASP A 150 -5.28 11.05 -16.22
CA ASP A 150 -5.93 9.78 -16.48
C ASP A 150 -4.94 8.62 -16.25
N HIS A 151 -5.38 7.61 -15.53
CA HIS A 151 -4.65 6.37 -15.29
C HIS A 151 -5.45 5.21 -15.87
N LEU A 152 -4.85 4.43 -16.77
CA LEU A 152 -5.43 3.19 -17.28
C LEU A 152 -4.92 2.02 -16.43
N TYR A 153 -5.79 1.45 -15.63
CA TYR A 153 -5.53 0.23 -14.86
C TYR A 153 -6.21 -0.93 -15.59
N SER A 154 -5.42 -1.75 -16.26
CA SER A 154 -5.94 -2.85 -17.08
C SER A 154 -6.55 -3.98 -16.26
N ASN A 155 -6.23 -4.06 -14.96
CA ASN A 155 -6.69 -5.11 -14.04
C ASN A 155 -6.51 -6.52 -14.63
N ILE A 156 -5.32 -6.78 -15.18
CA ILE A 156 -4.90 -8.08 -15.70
C ILE A 156 -3.93 -8.75 -14.74
N TYR A 157 -3.88 -10.07 -14.76
CA TYR A 157 -2.83 -10.80 -14.05
C TYR A 157 -1.49 -10.62 -14.77
N ALA A 158 -0.40 -10.54 -14.02
CA ALA A 158 0.93 -10.56 -14.59
C ALA A 158 1.20 -11.85 -15.40
N GLY A 159 1.99 -11.75 -16.46
CA GLY A 159 2.18 -12.82 -17.43
C GLY A 159 1.06 -12.93 -18.46
N TYR A 160 0.33 -11.87 -18.68
CA TYR A 160 -0.74 -11.80 -19.68
C TYR A 160 -0.26 -12.22 -21.07
N ASP A 161 0.89 -11.70 -21.52
CA ASP A 161 1.47 -12.02 -22.83
C ASP A 161 2.12 -13.42 -22.86
N GLU A 162 2.55 -13.95 -21.73
CA GLU A 162 3.21 -15.26 -21.67
C GLU A 162 2.23 -16.43 -21.80
N LEU A 163 1.05 -16.32 -21.21
CA LEU A 163 0.12 -17.44 -21.12
C LEU A 163 -0.86 -17.53 -22.27
N GLN A 164 -0.97 -16.51 -23.12
CA GLN A 164 -1.84 -16.45 -24.29
C GLN A 164 -3.30 -16.89 -24.02
N ASN A 165 -3.75 -16.79 -22.77
CA ASN A 165 -5.10 -17.17 -22.34
C ASN A 165 -6.05 -15.97 -22.21
N GLY A 166 -5.56 -14.76 -22.50
CA GLY A 166 -6.32 -13.51 -22.45
C GLY A 166 -6.58 -12.96 -21.04
N ILE A 167 -6.01 -13.56 -19.98
CA ILE A 167 -6.20 -13.11 -18.59
C ILE A 167 -4.91 -13.08 -17.76
N GLY A 168 -3.84 -13.76 -18.18
CA GLY A 168 -2.60 -13.88 -17.42
C GLY A 168 -2.63 -15.01 -16.37
N ASP A 169 -1.72 -14.97 -15.41
CA ASP A 169 -1.58 -16.02 -14.38
C ASP A 169 -2.39 -15.67 -13.12
N TYR A 170 -3.56 -16.29 -12.94
CA TYR A 170 -4.41 -16.06 -11.77
C TYR A 170 -3.72 -16.33 -10.42
N ARG A 171 -2.61 -17.09 -10.42
CA ARG A 171 -1.81 -17.33 -9.21
C ARG A 171 -1.09 -16.04 -8.75
N GLU A 172 -1.00 -15.07 -9.62
CA GLU A 172 -0.39 -13.76 -9.39
C GLU A 172 -1.41 -12.65 -9.09
N ALA A 173 -2.66 -13.01 -8.81
CA ALA A 173 -3.68 -12.03 -8.43
C ALA A 173 -3.38 -11.34 -7.11
N LEU A 174 -3.64 -10.05 -7.07
CA LEU A 174 -3.54 -9.17 -5.93
C LEU A 174 -4.94 -8.87 -5.36
N GLY A 175 -5.04 -8.56 -4.08
CA GLY A 175 -6.32 -8.25 -3.45
C GLY A 175 -6.33 -6.94 -2.69
N THR A 176 -5.32 -6.69 -1.84
CA THR A 176 -5.25 -5.48 -1.01
C THR A 176 -4.16 -4.56 -1.53
N LEU A 177 -4.55 -3.61 -2.38
CA LEU A 177 -3.72 -2.52 -2.86
C LEU A 177 -4.13 -1.22 -2.14
N PHE A 178 -3.34 -0.17 -2.34
CA PHE A 178 -3.70 1.17 -1.91
C PHE A 178 -3.10 2.19 -2.88
N TYR A 179 -3.72 3.36 -2.94
CA TYR A 179 -3.23 4.48 -3.75
C TYR A 179 -2.83 5.63 -2.83
N HIS A 180 -1.79 6.35 -3.22
CA HIS A 180 -1.28 7.47 -2.44
C HIS A 180 -0.57 8.48 -3.33
N ASP A 181 -0.35 9.67 -2.80
CA ASP A 181 0.53 10.64 -3.47
C ASP A 181 1.98 10.17 -3.44
N HIS A 182 2.69 10.40 -4.54
CA HIS A 182 4.09 10.01 -4.74
C HIS A 182 4.93 11.16 -5.32
N THR A 183 4.57 12.39 -4.96
CA THR A 183 5.30 13.58 -5.43
C THR A 183 6.71 13.59 -4.85
N LEU A 184 7.72 13.69 -5.72
CA LEU A 184 9.13 13.71 -5.33
C LEU A 184 9.39 14.74 -4.23
N ASP A 185 10.11 14.35 -3.18
CA ASP A 185 10.45 15.13 -1.99
C ASP A 185 9.26 15.50 -1.08
N PHE A 186 8.02 15.09 -1.45
CA PHE A 186 6.80 15.44 -0.72
C PHE A 186 5.83 14.27 -0.49
N THR A 187 6.26 13.04 -0.76
CA THR A 187 5.42 11.86 -0.51
C THR A 187 4.97 11.80 0.96
N ALA A 188 5.90 11.96 1.90
CA ALA A 188 5.59 11.88 3.32
C ALA A 188 4.65 12.99 3.79
N PRO A 189 4.91 14.29 3.56
CA PRO A 189 4.01 15.35 4.03
C PRO A 189 2.62 15.27 3.41
N ASN A 190 2.49 14.90 2.14
CA ASN A 190 1.20 14.80 1.46
C ASN A 190 0.39 13.60 2.01
N ILE A 191 1.02 12.44 2.25
CA ILE A 191 0.38 11.30 2.94
C ILE A 191 0.03 11.66 4.39
N VAL A 192 0.90 12.39 5.10
CA VAL A 192 0.59 12.86 6.47
C VAL A 192 -0.64 13.76 6.47
N ARG A 193 -0.85 14.59 5.45
CA ARG A 193 -2.10 15.34 5.28
C ARG A 193 -3.32 14.46 5.02
N GLY A 194 -3.13 13.25 4.42
CA GLY A 194 -4.20 12.27 4.23
C GLY A 194 -4.39 11.76 2.80
N LEU A 195 -3.50 12.09 1.85
CA LEU A 195 -3.58 11.64 0.45
C LEU A 195 -3.23 10.16 0.31
N MET A 196 -4.12 9.30 0.78
CA MET A 196 -4.01 7.84 0.72
C MET A 196 -5.40 7.20 0.81
N GLY A 197 -5.63 6.11 0.07
CA GLY A 197 -6.86 5.31 0.13
C GLY A 197 -6.64 3.86 -0.29
N PHE A 198 -7.58 2.98 0.02
CA PHE A 198 -7.52 1.57 -0.37
C PHE A 198 -8.04 1.33 -1.78
N PHE A 199 -7.43 0.37 -2.46
CA PHE A 199 -7.90 -0.21 -3.70
C PHE A 199 -8.02 -1.73 -3.51
N LEU A 200 -9.24 -2.25 -3.58
CA LEU A 200 -9.51 -3.68 -3.43
C LEU A 200 -9.80 -4.30 -4.78
N LEU A 201 -9.00 -5.31 -5.11
CA LEU A 201 -9.09 -6.02 -6.38
C LEU A 201 -9.51 -7.47 -6.12
N PHE A 202 -10.51 -7.93 -6.84
CA PHE A 202 -11.12 -9.24 -6.69
C PHE A 202 -10.98 -10.08 -7.96
N ASP A 203 -11.13 -11.39 -7.83
CA ASP A 203 -11.10 -12.32 -8.96
C ASP A 203 -12.04 -13.51 -8.73
N HIS A 204 -11.99 -14.51 -9.61
CA HIS A 204 -12.84 -15.69 -9.55
C HIS A 204 -12.61 -16.58 -8.31
N LEU A 205 -11.46 -16.48 -7.64
CA LEU A 205 -11.19 -17.19 -6.37
C LEU A 205 -11.56 -16.36 -5.16
N ASP A 206 -11.04 -15.14 -5.07
CA ASP A 206 -11.39 -14.17 -4.04
C ASP A 206 -12.40 -13.18 -4.63
N SER A 207 -13.64 -13.65 -4.76
CA SER A 207 -14.67 -12.92 -5.50
C SER A 207 -15.31 -11.76 -4.73
N GLY A 208 -14.93 -11.55 -3.46
CA GLY A 208 -15.61 -10.55 -2.61
C GLY A 208 -17.08 -10.90 -2.32
N ASN A 209 -17.48 -12.17 -2.51
CA ASN A 209 -18.84 -12.65 -2.30
C ASN A 209 -18.84 -14.00 -1.57
N GLU A 210 -19.20 -13.99 -0.30
CA GLU A 210 -19.28 -15.23 0.50
C GLU A 210 -20.43 -16.17 0.07
N LYS A 211 -21.34 -15.71 -0.79
CA LYS A 211 -22.46 -16.46 -1.36
C LYS A 211 -22.18 -16.88 -2.81
N ASP A 212 -20.95 -16.75 -3.29
CA ASP A 212 -20.58 -17.05 -4.67
C ASP A 212 -20.93 -18.51 -5.03
N PRO A 213 -21.75 -18.76 -6.07
CA PRO A 213 -22.10 -20.10 -6.48
C PRO A 213 -20.94 -20.88 -7.13
N ASN A 214 -19.87 -20.18 -7.55
CA ASN A 214 -18.70 -20.83 -8.13
C ASN A 214 -18.04 -21.77 -7.10
N PRO A 215 -17.90 -23.08 -7.37
CA PRO A 215 -17.30 -24.02 -6.44
C PRO A 215 -15.81 -23.73 -6.16
N ALA A 216 -15.12 -23.02 -7.05
CA ALA A 216 -13.74 -22.61 -6.87
C ALA A 216 -13.59 -21.38 -5.97
N ALA A 217 -14.64 -20.60 -5.75
CA ALA A 217 -14.59 -19.39 -4.92
C ALA A 217 -14.28 -19.73 -3.46
N LEU A 218 -13.37 -18.99 -2.87
CA LEU A 218 -12.90 -19.19 -1.50
C LEU A 218 -13.95 -18.80 -0.46
N ARG A 219 -14.89 -17.93 -0.83
CA ARG A 219 -15.96 -17.40 0.04
C ARG A 219 -15.42 -16.81 1.33
N LEU A 220 -14.32 -16.07 1.23
CA LEU A 220 -13.79 -15.29 2.37
C LEU A 220 -14.82 -14.28 2.86
N PRO A 221 -14.73 -13.80 4.12
CA PRO A 221 -15.62 -12.74 4.58
C PRO A 221 -15.60 -11.56 3.60
N SER A 222 -16.78 -11.16 3.14
CA SER A 222 -16.98 -10.14 2.09
C SER A 222 -17.72 -8.92 2.63
N HIS A 223 -17.79 -7.84 1.86
CA HIS A 223 -18.51 -6.63 2.27
C HIS A 223 -19.92 -6.97 2.83
N PRO A 224 -20.32 -6.37 3.97
CA PRO A 224 -19.65 -5.35 4.79
C PRO A 224 -18.68 -5.90 5.86
N TYR A 225 -18.33 -7.17 5.81
CA TYR A 225 -17.48 -7.87 6.80
C TYR A 225 -16.01 -8.02 6.34
N ASP A 226 -15.67 -7.41 5.22
CA ASP A 226 -14.31 -7.21 4.71
C ASP A 226 -13.94 -5.75 4.95
N TYR A 227 -13.10 -5.49 5.96
CA TYR A 227 -12.89 -4.16 6.50
C TYR A 227 -11.43 -3.71 6.39
N PRO A 228 -11.12 -2.74 5.51
CA PRO A 228 -9.78 -2.17 5.40
C PRO A 228 -9.49 -1.20 6.55
N LEU A 229 -8.27 -1.33 7.12
CA LEU A 229 -7.77 -0.56 8.25
C LEU A 229 -6.38 -0.01 7.94
N SER A 230 -6.28 1.29 7.68
CA SER A 230 -5.00 1.98 7.53
C SER A 230 -4.52 2.49 8.89
N PHE A 231 -3.27 2.23 9.19
CA PHE A 231 -2.57 2.70 10.38
C PHE A 231 -1.47 3.66 9.96
N CYS A 232 -1.46 4.83 10.55
CA CYS A 232 -0.37 5.78 10.41
C CYS A 232 -0.28 6.62 11.68
N ASP A 233 0.92 7.01 12.04
CA ASP A 233 1.09 7.87 13.18
C ASP A 233 1.18 9.34 12.73
N ARG A 234 0.73 10.22 13.62
CA ARG A 234 0.70 11.67 13.42
C ARG A 234 1.24 12.34 14.65
N ARG A 235 1.83 13.52 14.43
CA ARG A 235 2.25 14.42 15.50
C ARG A 235 1.34 15.64 15.51
N PHE A 236 0.97 16.07 16.71
CA PHE A 236 0.15 17.25 16.90
C PHE A 236 0.90 18.26 17.78
N ASP A 237 0.70 19.54 17.51
CA ASP A 237 1.23 20.61 18.34
C ASP A 237 0.48 20.71 19.69
N PRO A 238 0.91 21.55 20.64
CA PRO A 238 0.22 21.73 21.93
C PRO A 238 -1.24 22.21 21.81
N ASN A 239 -1.65 22.77 20.67
CA ASN A 239 -3.03 23.19 20.39
C ASN A 239 -3.85 22.08 19.72
N GLY A 240 -3.26 20.90 19.48
CA GLY A 240 -3.91 19.77 18.82
C GLY A 240 -3.98 19.89 17.30
N ILE A 241 -3.17 20.76 16.70
CA ILE A 241 -3.08 20.93 15.24
C ILE A 241 -2.02 19.97 14.67
N LEU A 242 -2.36 19.34 13.54
CA LEU A 242 -1.47 18.43 12.83
C LEU A 242 -0.15 19.12 12.46
N TYR A 243 0.95 18.50 12.86
CA TYR A 243 2.30 19.02 12.67
C TYR A 243 3.17 18.02 11.93
N TYR A 244 4.05 18.51 11.07
CA TYR A 244 5.03 17.73 10.33
C TYR A 244 6.36 18.48 10.25
N ASP A 245 7.47 17.79 10.57
CA ASP A 245 8.83 18.30 10.44
C ASP A 245 9.44 17.80 9.12
N GLN A 246 9.61 18.70 8.16
CA GLN A 246 10.19 18.37 6.85
C GLN A 246 11.73 18.36 6.83
N VAL A 247 12.38 18.74 7.92
CA VAL A 247 13.82 18.99 7.94
C VAL A 247 14.62 17.75 8.37
N SER A 248 14.08 16.94 9.24
CA SER A 248 14.81 15.77 9.76
C SER A 248 14.87 14.63 8.75
N PRO A 249 16.06 14.18 8.31
CA PRO A 249 16.19 13.05 7.39
C PRO A 249 16.10 11.69 8.08
N GLU A 250 16.02 11.66 9.41
CA GLU A 250 16.13 10.40 10.18
C GLU A 250 14.87 9.55 10.13
N GLY A 251 13.73 10.16 10.04
CA GLY A 251 12.41 9.54 10.14
C GLY A 251 11.55 10.26 11.17
N ILE A 252 10.25 10.16 11.03
CA ILE A 252 9.28 10.83 11.88
C ILE A 252 8.41 9.79 12.56
N LEU A 253 8.35 9.87 13.89
CA LEU A 253 7.37 9.14 14.69
C LEU A 253 6.37 10.12 15.29
N GLY A 254 5.10 9.84 15.02
CA GLY A 254 3.99 10.52 15.67
C GLY A 254 3.80 10.07 17.13
N ASP A 255 3.10 10.87 17.89
CA ASP A 255 2.70 10.54 19.27
C ASP A 255 1.28 9.95 19.33
N LYS A 256 0.55 9.95 18.22
CA LYS A 256 -0.79 9.37 18.10
C LYS A 256 -0.89 8.46 16.88
N THR A 257 -1.35 7.22 17.11
CA THR A 257 -1.70 6.32 16.02
C THR A 257 -3.10 6.64 15.51
N ILE A 258 -3.19 6.88 14.20
CA ILE A 258 -4.42 7.16 13.48
C ILE A 258 -4.89 5.88 12.78
N VAL A 259 -6.15 5.52 12.97
CA VAL A 259 -6.79 4.38 12.27
C VAL A 259 -7.92 4.93 11.41
N ASN A 260 -7.82 4.78 10.08
CA ASN A 260 -8.76 5.34 9.12
C ASN A 260 -9.11 6.82 9.41
N GLY A 261 -8.09 7.64 9.69
CA GLY A 261 -8.24 9.08 9.96
C GLY A 261 -8.74 9.44 11.37
N LYS A 262 -8.83 8.50 12.30
CA LYS A 262 -9.30 8.76 13.68
C LYS A 262 -8.29 8.25 14.72
N ILE A 263 -8.14 8.97 15.82
CA ILE A 263 -7.36 8.56 16.98
C ILE A 263 -8.23 7.66 17.85
N GLN A 264 -7.73 6.46 18.17
CA GLN A 264 -8.38 5.47 19.04
C GLN A 264 -9.88 5.26 18.74
N PRO A 265 -10.24 4.96 17.49
CA PRO A 265 -11.64 4.78 17.13
C PRO A 265 -12.21 3.48 17.70
N VAL A 266 -13.54 3.38 17.61
CA VAL A 266 -14.30 2.16 17.93
C VAL A 266 -14.82 1.55 16.64
N LEU A 267 -14.53 0.27 16.41
CA LEU A 267 -15.15 -0.56 15.38
C LEU A 267 -16.21 -1.45 16.05
N ARG A 268 -17.45 -1.36 15.57
CA ARG A 268 -18.56 -2.19 16.05
C ARG A 268 -18.78 -3.36 15.11
N VAL A 269 -18.76 -4.58 15.62
CA VAL A 269 -18.83 -5.80 14.82
C VAL A 269 -19.99 -6.70 15.27
N ALA A 270 -20.52 -7.45 14.31
CA ALA A 270 -21.46 -8.54 14.59
C ALA A 270 -20.72 -9.82 14.99
N ARG A 271 -21.41 -10.75 15.64
CA ARG A 271 -20.88 -12.05 16.05
C ARG A 271 -20.72 -13.01 14.87
N ARG A 272 -19.73 -12.71 13.99
CA ARG A 272 -19.38 -13.54 12.83
C ARG A 272 -17.91 -13.32 12.44
N LYS A 273 -17.45 -14.00 11.38
CA LYS A 273 -16.11 -13.76 10.85
C LYS A 273 -16.03 -12.42 10.11
N TYR A 274 -14.91 -11.74 10.31
CA TYR A 274 -14.52 -10.54 9.58
C TYR A 274 -13.12 -10.73 8.99
N ARG A 275 -12.93 -10.27 7.76
CA ARG A 275 -11.61 -10.03 7.17
C ARG A 275 -11.21 -8.61 7.51
N LEU A 276 -10.09 -8.45 8.19
CA LEU A 276 -9.50 -7.14 8.45
C LEU A 276 -8.25 -7.01 7.59
N ARG A 277 -8.24 -6.00 6.72
CA ARG A 277 -7.12 -5.70 5.83
C ARG A 277 -6.29 -4.59 6.44
N LEU A 278 -5.13 -4.94 6.98
CA LEU A 278 -4.26 -4.04 7.71
C LEU A 278 -3.22 -3.44 6.77
N LEU A 279 -3.10 -2.12 6.75
CA LEU A 279 -2.08 -1.37 6.00
C LEU A 279 -1.31 -0.47 6.94
N ASN A 280 0.01 -0.54 6.92
CA ASN A 280 0.85 0.48 7.52
C ASN A 280 1.06 1.63 6.52
N GLY A 281 0.32 2.72 6.68
CA GLY A 281 0.39 3.91 5.81
C GLY A 281 1.47 4.92 6.19
N GLY A 282 2.46 4.56 6.98
CA GLY A 282 3.64 5.37 7.29
C GLY A 282 3.43 6.46 8.32
N PRO A 283 4.35 7.44 8.46
CA PRO A 283 5.49 7.71 7.57
C PRO A 283 6.76 6.86 7.82
N SER A 284 7.06 6.50 9.08
CA SER A 284 8.30 5.78 9.41
C SER A 284 8.10 4.66 10.41
N ARG A 285 6.98 4.63 11.11
CA ARG A 285 6.73 3.70 12.21
C ARG A 285 6.51 2.28 11.71
N PHE A 286 7.18 1.33 12.37
CA PHE A 286 6.85 -0.08 12.30
C PHE A 286 5.83 -0.42 13.38
N TYR A 287 4.90 -1.30 13.10
CA TYR A 287 3.90 -1.78 14.03
C TYR A 287 4.07 -3.27 14.30
N GLN A 288 3.69 -3.71 15.50
CA GLN A 288 3.44 -5.12 15.78
C GLN A 288 2.15 -5.23 16.59
N PHE A 289 1.09 -5.60 15.90
CA PHE A 289 -0.28 -5.64 16.43
C PHE A 289 -0.61 -6.97 17.08
N TYR A 290 -1.30 -6.89 18.19
CA TYR A 290 -1.88 -8.01 18.93
C TYR A 290 -3.37 -7.74 19.15
N LEU A 291 -4.22 -8.74 18.92
CA LEU A 291 -5.62 -8.68 19.35
C LEU A 291 -5.68 -9.11 20.82
N VAL A 292 -6.19 -8.25 21.69
CA VAL A 292 -6.17 -8.50 23.13
C VAL A 292 -7.52 -8.20 23.79
N ARG A 293 -7.79 -8.87 24.91
CA ARG A 293 -8.86 -8.49 25.83
C ARG A 293 -8.41 -7.33 26.76
N PRO A 294 -9.35 -6.67 27.49
CA PRO A 294 -9.00 -5.62 28.45
C PRO A 294 -7.94 -6.02 29.49
N ASN A 295 -7.86 -7.31 29.86
CA ASN A 295 -6.86 -7.86 30.77
C ASN A 295 -5.55 -8.28 30.06
N ASN A 296 -5.32 -7.80 28.84
CA ASN A 296 -4.15 -8.10 27.99
C ASN A 296 -3.97 -9.56 27.53
N VAL A 297 -4.97 -10.42 27.71
CA VAL A 297 -4.94 -11.78 27.18
C VAL A 297 -5.05 -11.74 25.66
N ILE A 298 -4.02 -12.25 24.99
CA ILE A 298 -3.93 -12.30 23.51
C ILE A 298 -4.98 -13.25 22.96
N GLN A 299 -5.65 -12.83 21.89
CA GLN A 299 -6.62 -13.59 21.14
C GLN A 299 -6.03 -13.99 19.79
N PRO A 300 -6.16 -15.26 19.37
CA PRO A 300 -5.64 -15.70 18.10
C PRO A 300 -6.55 -15.29 16.93
N PHE A 301 -5.95 -15.17 15.75
CA PHE A 301 -6.61 -14.96 14.47
C PHE A 301 -5.98 -15.83 13.38
N THR A 302 -6.56 -15.81 12.19
CA THR A 302 -6.02 -16.49 11.02
C THR A 302 -5.42 -15.45 10.06
N TYR A 303 -4.15 -15.63 9.67
CA TYR A 303 -3.46 -14.77 8.71
C TYR A 303 -3.62 -15.38 7.31
N ILE A 304 -4.10 -14.62 6.32
CA ILE A 304 -4.48 -15.15 5.01
C ILE A 304 -3.76 -14.49 3.83
N ALA A 305 -3.28 -13.26 3.96
CA ALA A 305 -2.62 -12.56 2.87
C ALA A 305 -1.51 -11.63 3.36
N ASN A 306 -0.49 -11.41 2.52
CA ASN A 306 0.62 -10.50 2.77
C ASN A 306 0.89 -9.68 1.51
N ASP A 307 1.08 -8.36 1.65
CA ASP A 307 1.28 -7.40 0.56
C ASP A 307 0.29 -7.59 -0.61
N GLY A 308 -1.00 -7.76 -0.28
CA GLY A 308 -2.05 -7.97 -1.27
C GLY A 308 -2.18 -9.40 -1.79
N ASN A 309 -1.21 -10.28 -1.55
CA ASN A 309 -1.23 -11.66 -2.03
C ASN A 309 -1.85 -12.62 -1.01
N LEU A 310 -2.83 -13.39 -1.43
CA LEU A 310 -3.26 -14.53 -0.66
C LEU A 310 -2.12 -15.54 -0.52
N LEU A 311 -1.92 -16.07 0.68
CA LEU A 311 -1.00 -17.17 0.92
C LEU A 311 -1.51 -18.46 0.23
N ASP A 312 -0.65 -19.44 0.05
CA ASP A 312 -1.06 -20.77 -0.43
C ASP A 312 -1.95 -21.48 0.59
N LYS A 313 -1.70 -21.24 1.88
CA LYS A 313 -2.48 -21.77 3.01
C LYS A 313 -2.64 -20.72 4.10
N PRO A 314 -3.78 -20.71 4.81
CA PRO A 314 -3.95 -19.84 5.96
C PRO A 314 -3.00 -20.22 7.09
N LEU A 315 -2.43 -19.23 7.76
CA LEU A 315 -1.66 -19.43 8.99
C LEU A 315 -2.62 -19.33 10.18
N LEU A 316 -2.95 -20.45 10.77
CA LEU A 316 -3.91 -20.53 11.86
C LEU A 316 -3.27 -20.09 13.19
N ASN A 317 -4.11 -19.64 14.13
CA ASN A 317 -3.73 -19.31 15.50
C ASN A 317 -2.56 -18.34 15.62
N GLN A 318 -2.47 -17.38 14.69
CA GLN A 318 -1.47 -16.32 14.80
C GLN A 318 -1.83 -15.38 15.94
N THR A 319 -0.82 -14.85 16.59
CA THR A 319 -0.98 -13.99 17.79
C THR A 319 -0.60 -12.55 17.54
N ASN A 320 0.11 -12.27 16.45
CA ASN A 320 0.54 -10.93 16.09
C ASN A 320 0.71 -10.77 14.57
N VAL A 321 0.69 -9.51 14.13
CA VAL A 321 1.06 -9.06 12.78
C VAL A 321 2.11 -7.98 12.94
N ARG A 322 3.27 -8.14 12.30
CA ARG A 322 4.27 -7.08 12.17
C ARG A 322 4.20 -6.48 10.79
N LEU A 323 4.21 -5.15 10.70
CA LEU A 323 4.14 -4.38 9.45
C LEU A 323 5.20 -3.28 9.43
N GLY A 324 6.10 -3.33 8.47
CA GLY A 324 6.87 -2.17 8.01
C GLY A 324 5.98 -1.20 7.23
N VAL A 325 6.50 -0.03 6.91
CA VAL A 325 5.74 0.96 6.12
C VAL A 325 5.41 0.37 4.75
N ALA A 326 4.20 0.59 4.28
CA ALA A 326 3.56 0.05 3.08
C ALA A 326 3.27 -1.45 3.08
N GLU A 327 3.70 -2.22 4.07
CA GLU A 327 3.27 -3.62 4.15
C GLU A 327 1.77 -3.72 4.46
N ARG A 328 1.13 -4.74 3.87
CA ARG A 328 -0.27 -5.10 4.12
C ARG A 328 -0.33 -6.51 4.66
N ALA A 329 -1.34 -6.76 5.49
CA ALA A 329 -1.68 -8.09 5.96
C ALA A 329 -3.19 -8.25 6.06
N ASP A 330 -3.73 -9.34 5.53
CA ASP A 330 -5.14 -9.65 5.75
C ASP A 330 -5.26 -10.75 6.81
N ILE A 331 -6.07 -10.48 7.81
CA ILE A 331 -6.38 -11.44 8.88
C ILE A 331 -7.88 -11.70 8.96
N VAL A 332 -8.26 -12.91 9.34
CA VAL A 332 -9.64 -13.25 9.65
C VAL A 332 -9.79 -13.45 11.15
N VAL A 333 -10.68 -12.66 11.75
CA VAL A 333 -11.08 -12.75 13.15
C VAL A 333 -12.48 -13.33 13.23
N ASP A 334 -12.66 -14.41 14.00
CA ASP A 334 -13.95 -15.02 14.24
C ASP A 334 -14.59 -14.47 15.52
N PHE A 335 -15.41 -13.41 15.35
CA PHE A 335 -16.10 -12.78 16.47
C PHE A 335 -17.31 -13.59 16.98
N SER A 336 -17.72 -14.68 16.34
CA SER A 336 -18.77 -15.56 16.86
C SER A 336 -18.38 -16.23 18.19
N ARG A 337 -17.05 -16.31 18.46
CA ARG A 337 -16.48 -16.85 19.69
C ARG A 337 -16.68 -15.96 20.91
N TYR A 338 -17.15 -14.75 20.73
CA TYR A 338 -17.29 -13.76 21.80
C TYR A 338 -18.76 -13.39 22.00
N PRO A 339 -19.28 -13.36 23.24
CA PRO A 339 -20.61 -12.86 23.53
C PRO A 339 -20.79 -11.41 23.08
N VAL A 340 -22.03 -11.01 22.79
CA VAL A 340 -22.39 -9.60 22.63
C VAL A 340 -22.02 -8.83 23.90
N GLY A 341 -21.47 -7.64 23.74
CA GLY A 341 -20.91 -6.80 24.80
C GLY A 341 -19.40 -7.02 25.02
N THR A 342 -18.78 -8.00 24.34
CA THR A 342 -17.31 -8.20 24.49
C THR A 342 -16.54 -7.06 23.85
N GLU A 343 -15.56 -6.57 24.60
CA GLU A 343 -14.56 -5.59 24.13
C GLU A 343 -13.24 -6.27 23.85
N LEU A 344 -12.66 -5.94 22.70
CA LEU A 344 -11.33 -6.34 22.27
C LEU A 344 -10.56 -5.09 21.84
N TYR A 345 -9.24 -5.19 21.83
CA TYR A 345 -8.38 -4.09 21.41
C TYR A 345 -7.32 -4.61 20.46
N LEU A 346 -7.04 -3.86 19.39
CA LEU A 346 -5.82 -4.02 18.63
C LEU A 346 -4.75 -3.16 19.32
N ALA A 347 -3.73 -3.82 19.84
CA ALA A 347 -2.65 -3.19 20.59
C ALA A 347 -1.34 -3.24 19.80
N ASN A 348 -0.72 -2.09 19.55
CA ASN A 348 0.66 -2.02 19.07
C ASN A 348 1.61 -2.21 20.26
N ARG A 349 2.42 -3.26 20.24
CA ARG A 349 3.40 -3.57 21.28
C ARG A 349 4.84 -3.33 20.88
N LEU A 350 5.11 -2.93 19.65
CA LEU A 350 6.46 -2.61 19.20
C LEU A 350 6.86 -1.24 19.75
N THR A 351 7.96 -1.19 20.50
CA THR A 351 8.50 0.08 20.98
C THR A 351 9.28 0.74 19.87
N HIS A 352 8.83 1.93 19.51
CA HIS A 352 9.49 2.82 18.58
C HIS A 352 9.35 4.21 19.19
N ARG A 353 10.44 4.79 19.69
CA ARG A 353 10.39 6.02 20.50
C ARG A 353 10.49 7.26 19.60
N PRO A 354 9.76 8.33 19.90
CA PRO A 354 9.84 9.56 19.12
C PRO A 354 11.23 10.20 19.07
N GLU A 355 12.03 9.99 20.12
CA GLU A 355 13.40 10.50 20.24
C GLU A 355 14.46 9.56 19.64
N ASP A 356 14.08 8.33 19.30
CA ASP A 356 14.98 7.35 18.68
C ASP A 356 14.18 6.44 17.75
N THR A 357 14.32 6.69 16.46
CA THR A 357 13.65 5.93 15.41
C THR A 357 14.41 4.66 15.03
N ARG A 358 15.65 4.51 15.55
CA ARG A 358 16.54 3.38 15.25
C ARG A 358 16.24 2.17 16.15
N ARG A 359 16.79 1.04 15.77
CA ARG A 359 16.73 -0.20 16.53
C ARG A 359 17.62 -0.17 17.80
N PRO A 360 17.42 -1.06 18.78
CA PRO A 360 16.53 -2.23 18.71
C PRO A 360 15.08 -1.91 19.08
N TYR A 361 14.14 -2.50 18.33
CA TYR A 361 12.73 -2.47 18.70
C TYR A 361 12.44 -3.58 19.70
N GLN A 362 11.69 -3.25 20.74
CA GLN A 362 11.24 -4.21 21.74
C GLN A 362 9.74 -4.41 21.66
N VAL A 363 9.29 -5.58 22.07
CA VAL A 363 7.85 -5.88 22.21
C VAL A 363 7.50 -5.81 23.69
N VAL A 364 6.65 -4.84 24.06
CA VAL A 364 6.32 -4.53 25.44
C VAL A 364 4.80 -4.50 25.63
N ALA A 365 4.30 -5.30 26.58
CA ALA A 365 2.90 -5.24 27.01
C ALA A 365 2.71 -4.14 28.09
N PRO A 366 1.51 -3.50 28.15
CA PRO A 366 0.33 -3.74 27.31
C PRO A 366 0.43 -3.19 25.88
N GLY A 367 1.37 -2.29 25.61
CA GLY A 367 1.46 -1.53 24.37
C GLY A 367 0.42 -0.40 24.28
N GLU A 368 0.31 0.20 23.11
CA GLU A 368 -0.68 1.22 22.79
C GLU A 368 -1.95 0.56 22.24
N TRP A 369 -3.11 0.83 22.80
CA TRP A 369 -4.40 0.40 22.24
C TRP A 369 -4.82 1.35 21.13
N VAL A 370 -4.67 0.93 19.89
CA VAL A 370 -4.88 1.78 18.72
C VAL A 370 -6.31 1.73 18.19
N LEU A 371 -7.00 0.60 18.37
CA LEU A 371 -8.37 0.37 17.93
C LEU A 371 -9.14 -0.42 18.99
N LYS A 372 -10.31 0.07 19.42
CA LYS A 372 -11.26 -0.68 20.20
C LYS A 372 -12.25 -1.39 19.27
N ILE A 373 -12.48 -2.68 19.51
CA ILE A 373 -13.46 -3.49 18.77
C ILE A 373 -14.53 -3.93 19.78
N VAL A 374 -15.79 -3.68 19.44
CA VAL A 374 -16.93 -4.06 20.29
C VAL A 374 -17.82 -5.03 19.51
N VAL A 375 -17.99 -6.22 20.04
CA VAL A 375 -19.00 -7.15 19.53
C VAL A 375 -20.35 -6.69 20.05
N ASP A 376 -21.13 -5.98 19.25
CA ASP A 376 -22.31 -5.27 19.73
C ASP A 376 -23.66 -5.86 19.30
N ARG A 377 -23.66 -6.80 18.36
CA ARG A 377 -24.87 -7.38 17.79
C ARG A 377 -24.70 -8.82 17.28
N GLU A 378 -25.81 -9.53 17.18
CA GLU A 378 -25.90 -10.75 16.37
C GLU A 378 -25.87 -10.38 14.88
N PRO A 379 -25.32 -11.24 14.00
CA PRO A 379 -25.38 -10.98 12.57
C PRO A 379 -26.83 -11.03 12.06
N PRO A 380 -27.21 -10.15 11.11
CA PRO A 380 -28.55 -10.14 10.54
C PRO A 380 -28.86 -11.40 9.70
N GLU A 381 -27.81 -12.04 9.19
CA GLU A 381 -27.88 -13.26 8.37
C GLU A 381 -26.86 -14.30 8.86
N GLN A 382 -27.05 -15.54 8.47
CA GLN A 382 -26.09 -16.61 8.73
C GLN A 382 -24.71 -16.27 8.10
N ASP A 383 -23.64 -16.47 8.86
CA ASP A 383 -22.28 -16.38 8.34
C ASP A 383 -21.98 -17.56 7.40
N LEU A 384 -21.92 -17.30 6.11
CA LEU A 384 -21.58 -18.28 5.07
C LEU A 384 -20.10 -18.21 4.69
N SER A 385 -19.35 -17.27 5.24
CA SER A 385 -17.95 -17.12 4.93
C SER A 385 -17.11 -18.29 5.42
N GLN A 386 -16.02 -18.54 4.70
CA GLN A 386 -15.11 -19.66 4.94
C GLN A 386 -13.65 -19.14 4.98
N VAL A 387 -12.80 -19.94 5.58
CA VAL A 387 -11.34 -19.85 5.41
C VAL A 387 -10.88 -21.26 5.02
N PRO A 388 -10.78 -21.54 3.72
CA PRO A 388 -10.40 -22.88 3.23
C PRO A 388 -8.97 -23.26 3.66
N ALA A 389 -8.69 -24.56 3.70
CA ALA A 389 -7.35 -25.08 4.02
C ALA A 389 -6.28 -24.75 2.96
N ASN A 390 -6.71 -24.48 1.73
CA ASN A 390 -5.86 -23.96 0.65
C ASN A 390 -6.49 -22.68 0.13
N LEU A 391 -5.66 -21.65 -0.09
CA LEU A 391 -6.11 -20.35 -0.59
C LEU A 391 -5.73 -20.21 -2.07
N ARG A 392 -4.62 -19.55 -2.38
CA ARG A 392 -4.17 -19.35 -3.75
C ARG A 392 -2.85 -20.09 -3.98
N PRO A 393 -2.76 -20.99 -4.97
CA PRO A 393 -1.49 -21.63 -5.26
C PRO A 393 -0.46 -20.60 -5.72
N LEU A 394 0.78 -20.77 -5.30
CA LEU A 394 1.87 -19.90 -5.73
C LEU A 394 2.39 -20.34 -7.12
N PRO A 395 2.82 -19.37 -7.96
CA PRO A 395 3.58 -19.69 -9.16
C PRO A 395 4.82 -20.54 -8.81
N PRO A 396 5.18 -21.56 -9.61
CA PRO A 396 6.35 -22.36 -9.33
C PRO A 396 7.63 -21.53 -9.43
N LEU A 397 8.59 -21.80 -8.55
CA LEU A 397 9.92 -21.22 -8.69
C LEU A 397 10.70 -21.94 -9.82
N PRO A 398 11.59 -21.24 -10.51
CA PRO A 398 12.55 -21.88 -11.40
C PRO A 398 13.41 -22.90 -10.65
N THR A 399 13.93 -23.89 -11.38
CA THR A 399 14.86 -24.87 -10.82
C THR A 399 16.14 -24.19 -10.29
N THR A 400 16.85 -24.86 -9.39
CA THR A 400 18.13 -24.33 -8.85
C THR A 400 19.12 -23.98 -9.96
N ALA A 401 19.20 -24.78 -11.01
CA ALA A 401 20.09 -24.53 -12.16
C ALA A 401 19.66 -23.26 -12.94
N GLN A 402 18.34 -23.08 -13.15
CA GLN A 402 17.82 -21.86 -13.79
C GLN A 402 18.07 -20.63 -12.93
N LEU A 403 17.80 -20.69 -11.62
CA LEU A 403 18.07 -19.59 -10.70
C LEU A 403 19.57 -19.21 -10.68
N ALA A 404 20.48 -20.19 -10.74
CA ALA A 404 21.92 -19.94 -10.75
C ALA A 404 22.42 -19.27 -12.04
N ALA A 405 21.65 -19.37 -13.13
CA ALA A 405 21.97 -18.75 -14.41
C ALA A 405 21.41 -17.33 -14.58
N LEU A 406 20.54 -16.87 -13.67
CA LEU A 406 19.92 -15.55 -13.78
C LEU A 406 20.92 -14.42 -13.51
N PRO A 407 20.76 -13.27 -14.19
CA PRO A 407 21.47 -12.05 -13.84
C PRO A 407 21.20 -11.64 -12.39
N VAL A 408 22.23 -11.14 -11.72
CA VAL A 408 22.12 -10.63 -10.35
C VAL A 408 22.44 -9.14 -10.34
N ARG A 409 21.50 -8.34 -9.86
CA ARG A 409 21.71 -6.91 -9.56
C ARG A 409 21.82 -6.69 -8.07
N LYS A 410 22.71 -5.77 -7.67
CA LYS A 410 22.95 -5.48 -6.25
C LYS A 410 22.61 -4.03 -5.94
N PHE A 411 21.83 -3.84 -4.88
CA PHE A 411 21.39 -2.53 -4.43
C PHE A 411 21.69 -2.37 -2.96
N LEU A 412 22.67 -1.50 -2.66
CA LEU A 412 23.07 -1.12 -1.31
C LEU A 412 22.27 0.10 -0.87
N PHE A 413 21.49 -0.06 0.17
CA PHE A 413 20.80 1.02 0.86
C PHE A 413 21.69 1.52 1.98
N GLU A 414 22.05 2.80 1.94
CA GLU A 414 23.08 3.36 2.81
C GLU A 414 22.85 4.84 3.09
N ARG A 415 23.48 5.33 4.15
CA ARG A 415 23.55 6.76 4.43
C ARG A 415 24.83 7.35 3.84
N ARG A 416 24.71 8.49 3.16
CA ARG A 416 25.81 9.19 2.55
C ARG A 416 25.64 10.70 2.65
N GLN A 417 26.68 11.41 3.11
CA GLN A 417 26.64 12.88 3.25
C GLN A 417 25.40 13.40 4.01
N ASN A 418 24.99 12.69 5.04
CA ASN A 418 23.81 12.99 5.84
C ASN A 418 22.45 12.85 5.11
N MET A 419 22.44 12.24 3.91
CA MET A 419 21.28 11.91 3.10
C MET A 419 21.20 10.41 2.86
N TRP A 420 20.09 9.93 2.31
CA TRP A 420 19.89 8.53 2.00
C TRP A 420 20.21 8.23 0.54
N ALA A 421 20.88 7.12 0.29
CA ALA A 421 21.40 6.78 -1.03
C ALA A 421 21.20 5.30 -1.37
N ILE A 422 21.17 5.00 -2.66
CA ILE A 422 21.24 3.62 -3.18
C ILE A 422 22.49 3.51 -4.03
N ASN A 423 23.38 2.58 -3.71
CA ASN A 423 24.70 2.40 -4.36
C ASN A 423 25.49 3.72 -4.42
N GLY A 424 25.55 4.46 -3.33
CA GLY A 424 26.32 5.70 -3.22
C GLY A 424 25.78 6.89 -4.01
N GLN A 425 24.56 6.81 -4.54
CA GLN A 425 23.97 7.86 -5.36
C GLN A 425 22.59 8.24 -4.87
N PHE A 426 22.31 9.52 -4.95
CA PHE A 426 20.99 10.09 -4.70
C PHE A 426 20.09 9.93 -5.92
N ILE A 427 18.78 10.13 -5.74
CA ILE A 427 17.81 10.04 -6.82
C ILE A 427 18.17 10.96 -8.00
N ASN A 428 18.04 10.44 -9.19
CA ASN A 428 18.05 11.20 -10.45
C ASN A 428 16.98 10.59 -11.36
N LEU A 429 15.84 11.27 -11.49
CA LEU A 429 14.73 10.80 -12.31
C LEU A 429 14.99 10.87 -13.82
N ASN A 430 16.02 11.62 -14.26
CA ASN A 430 16.35 11.75 -15.69
C ASN A 430 17.22 10.62 -16.22
N THR A 431 17.86 9.84 -15.33
CA THR A 431 18.78 8.79 -15.72
C THR A 431 18.45 7.47 -15.05
N PRO A 432 18.06 6.43 -15.81
CA PRO A 432 17.81 5.11 -15.23
C PRO A 432 19.11 4.51 -14.67
N ARG A 433 19.01 3.89 -13.52
CA ARG A 433 20.11 3.18 -12.84
C ARG A 433 20.18 1.70 -13.23
N ALA A 434 19.09 1.19 -13.79
CA ALA A 434 19.03 -0.14 -14.38
C ALA A 434 18.17 -0.09 -15.64
N LEU A 435 18.62 -0.78 -16.69
CA LEU A 435 17.82 -1.12 -17.87
C LEU A 435 17.53 -2.61 -17.78
N VAL A 436 16.26 -2.96 -17.80
CA VAL A 436 15.78 -4.34 -17.66
C VAL A 436 15.02 -4.70 -18.94
N PRO A 437 15.42 -5.74 -19.69
CA PRO A 437 14.66 -6.16 -20.84
C PRO A 437 13.26 -6.63 -20.44
N MET A 438 12.23 -6.25 -21.20
CA MET A 438 10.88 -6.80 -21.01
C MET A 438 10.91 -8.33 -21.18
N GLY A 439 10.21 -9.05 -20.32
CA GLY A 439 10.26 -10.52 -20.23
C GLY A 439 11.43 -11.06 -19.39
N ALA A 440 12.34 -10.22 -18.94
CA ALA A 440 13.49 -10.67 -18.15
C ALA A 440 13.06 -11.19 -16.77
N MET A 441 13.84 -12.18 -16.31
CA MET A 441 13.81 -12.67 -14.93
C MET A 441 15.20 -12.43 -14.34
N GLU A 442 15.27 -11.78 -13.19
CA GLU A 442 16.52 -11.41 -12.54
C GLU A 442 16.47 -11.68 -11.03
N ILE A 443 17.61 -11.81 -10.39
CA ILE A 443 17.75 -11.80 -8.94
C ILE A 443 18.22 -10.41 -8.51
N TRP A 444 17.43 -9.74 -7.68
CA TRP A 444 17.81 -8.48 -7.07
C TRP A 444 18.27 -8.73 -5.63
N GLU A 445 19.52 -8.40 -5.36
CA GLU A 445 20.09 -8.44 -4.01
C GLU A 445 19.92 -7.07 -3.37
N LEU A 446 19.04 -7.01 -2.37
CA LEU A 446 18.79 -5.81 -1.57
C LEU A 446 19.57 -5.95 -0.27
N TYR A 447 20.42 -4.99 0.07
CA TYR A 447 21.20 -5.08 1.30
C TYR A 447 21.46 -3.72 1.95
N SER A 448 21.62 -3.72 3.26
CA SER A 448 21.92 -2.57 4.07
C SER A 448 23.20 -2.83 4.87
N VAL A 449 23.92 -1.76 5.15
CA VAL A 449 25.02 -1.74 6.10
C VAL A 449 24.51 -1.49 7.52
N ASP A 450 25.42 -1.39 8.48
CA ASP A 450 25.09 -1.08 9.87
C ASP A 450 24.86 0.42 10.03
N ASP A 451 23.66 0.90 9.73
CA ASP A 451 23.25 2.29 9.90
C ASP A 451 22.17 2.48 10.97
N GLY A 452 21.73 1.38 11.60
CA GLY A 452 20.73 1.37 12.67
C GLY A 452 19.29 1.50 12.20
N TRP A 453 19.03 1.45 10.86
CA TRP A 453 17.70 1.62 10.29
C TRP A 453 17.19 0.34 9.64
N ASP A 454 15.87 0.16 9.65
CA ASP A 454 15.17 -0.77 8.79
C ASP A 454 14.65 -0.02 7.56
N HIS A 455 14.88 -0.61 6.38
CA HIS A 455 14.42 -0.06 5.12
C HIS A 455 13.34 -0.97 4.51
N PRO A 456 12.07 -0.59 4.55
CA PRO A 456 11.03 -1.25 3.77
C PRO A 456 11.20 -0.86 2.30
N VAL A 457 11.83 -1.72 1.51
CA VAL A 457 12.12 -1.47 0.10
C VAL A 457 10.92 -1.86 -0.73
N HIS A 458 10.34 -0.89 -1.44
CA HIS A 458 9.30 -1.11 -2.43
C HIS A 458 9.88 -1.09 -3.84
N ILE A 459 9.44 -2.04 -4.66
CA ILE A 459 9.79 -2.14 -6.08
C ILE A 459 8.49 -2.01 -6.86
N HIS A 460 8.38 -0.94 -7.66
CA HIS A 460 7.20 -0.70 -8.48
C HIS A 460 7.01 -1.76 -9.55
N PHE A 461 5.79 -1.89 -10.04
CA PHE A 461 5.33 -2.65 -11.18
C PHE A 461 5.09 -4.13 -10.92
N GLU A 462 6.10 -4.90 -10.50
CA GLU A 462 5.94 -6.34 -10.29
C GLU A 462 6.36 -6.77 -8.89
N GLU A 463 5.73 -7.81 -8.41
CA GLU A 463 6.09 -8.42 -7.14
C GLU A 463 7.19 -9.44 -7.28
N GLY A 464 8.02 -9.52 -6.24
CA GLY A 464 9.09 -10.48 -6.15
C GLY A 464 8.80 -11.65 -5.21
N ARG A 465 9.63 -12.69 -5.34
CA ARG A 465 9.69 -13.84 -4.43
C ARG A 465 10.99 -13.82 -3.67
N LEU A 466 10.91 -13.77 -2.34
CA LEU A 466 12.08 -13.85 -1.48
C LEU A 466 12.67 -15.28 -1.55
N LEU A 467 13.89 -15.40 -2.10
CA LEU A 467 14.60 -16.66 -2.26
C LEU A 467 15.45 -17.02 -1.04
N SER A 468 16.11 -16.01 -0.45
CA SER A 468 16.93 -16.19 0.75
C SER A 468 17.08 -14.89 1.52
N LYS A 469 17.36 -15.04 2.80
CA LYS A 469 17.67 -13.96 3.73
C LYS A 469 18.90 -14.34 4.52
N THR A 470 19.88 -13.42 4.59
CA THR A 470 21.04 -13.58 5.46
C THR A 470 21.20 -12.33 6.34
N THR A 471 21.63 -12.51 7.57
CA THR A 471 21.98 -11.40 8.48
C THR A 471 23.34 -11.74 9.09
N ASP A 472 24.27 -10.80 9.12
CA ASP A 472 25.67 -11.04 9.54
C ASP A 472 26.31 -12.23 8.80
N GLY A 473 26.00 -12.43 7.53
CA GLY A 473 26.47 -13.55 6.72
C GLY A 473 25.89 -14.92 7.08
N ARG A 474 24.90 -14.98 7.98
CA ARG A 474 24.24 -16.23 8.40
C ARG A 474 22.84 -16.32 7.78
N ASN A 475 22.47 -17.52 7.33
CA ASN A 475 21.13 -17.77 6.82
C ASN A 475 20.09 -17.57 7.91
N VAL A 476 19.03 -16.81 7.57
CA VAL A 476 17.84 -16.57 8.41
C VAL A 476 16.64 -17.21 7.72
N ALA A 477 15.82 -17.91 8.48
CA ALA A 477 14.62 -18.52 7.93
C ALA A 477 13.63 -17.43 7.47
N ILE A 478 13.08 -17.60 6.25
CA ILE A 478 11.99 -16.78 5.74
C ILE A 478 10.73 -17.11 6.55
N ALA A 479 10.08 -16.10 7.12
CA ALA A 479 8.86 -16.27 7.87
C ALA A 479 7.73 -16.83 6.98
N ALA A 480 6.79 -17.56 7.57
CA ALA A 480 5.75 -18.24 6.80
C ALA A 480 4.92 -17.27 5.95
N HIS A 481 4.61 -16.09 6.45
CA HIS A 481 3.87 -15.05 5.72
C HIS A 481 4.71 -14.36 4.62
N GLU A 482 6.04 -14.42 4.68
CA GLU A 482 6.95 -13.86 3.67
C GLU A 482 7.29 -14.84 2.51
N LYS A 483 6.79 -16.09 2.57
CA LYS A 483 7.08 -17.09 1.53
C LYS A 483 6.29 -16.89 0.25
N GLY A 484 5.29 -16.04 0.27
CA GLY A 484 4.50 -15.62 -0.89
C GLY A 484 5.24 -14.63 -1.78
N ARG A 485 4.48 -14.01 -2.67
CA ARG A 485 4.92 -12.85 -3.44
C ARG A 485 4.78 -11.59 -2.58
N LYS A 486 5.66 -10.63 -2.79
CA LYS A 486 5.70 -9.37 -2.03
C LYS A 486 6.15 -8.22 -2.92
N ASP A 487 5.79 -7.02 -2.55
CA ASP A 487 6.26 -5.78 -3.16
C ASP A 487 7.05 -4.89 -2.19
N VAL A 488 6.99 -5.19 -0.88
CA VAL A 488 7.79 -4.51 0.15
C VAL A 488 8.72 -5.50 0.84
N PHE A 489 10.01 -5.22 0.83
CA PHE A 489 11.07 -6.08 1.38
C PHE A 489 11.79 -5.35 2.51
N ASN A 490 11.58 -5.78 3.76
CA ASN A 490 12.22 -5.15 4.92
C ASN A 490 13.68 -5.59 5.04
N ILE A 491 14.61 -4.69 4.74
CA ILE A 491 16.04 -4.88 4.99
C ILE A 491 16.39 -4.28 6.35
N THR A 492 17.08 -5.06 7.16
CA THR A 492 17.62 -4.62 8.45
C THR A 492 19.15 -4.54 8.36
N ASP A 493 19.84 -4.04 9.40
CA ASP A 493 21.29 -3.95 9.42
C ASP A 493 21.96 -5.26 8.99
N ARG A 494 23.00 -5.16 8.17
CA ARG A 494 23.83 -6.26 7.67
C ARG A 494 23.01 -7.43 7.13
N THR A 495 21.79 -7.13 6.63
CA THR A 495 20.92 -8.10 5.99
C THR A 495 21.07 -8.03 4.47
N VAL A 496 21.07 -9.19 3.85
CA VAL A 496 20.94 -9.35 2.40
C VAL A 496 19.71 -10.16 2.09
N LEU A 497 18.83 -9.60 1.27
CA LEU A 497 17.67 -10.29 0.71
C LEU A 497 17.96 -10.59 -0.77
N ARG A 498 17.74 -11.82 -1.20
CA ARG A 498 17.75 -12.20 -2.62
C ARG A 498 16.31 -12.37 -3.08
N VAL A 499 15.90 -11.51 -4.00
CA VAL A 499 14.53 -11.44 -4.50
C VAL A 499 14.52 -11.82 -5.98
N LEU A 500 13.69 -12.79 -6.33
CA LEU A 500 13.40 -13.14 -7.72
C LEU A 500 12.38 -12.13 -8.25
N MET A 501 12.77 -11.37 -9.26
CA MET A 501 11.94 -10.40 -9.97
C MET A 501 11.66 -10.87 -11.39
N ARG A 502 10.47 -10.53 -11.91
CA ARG A 502 10.10 -10.69 -13.32
C ARG A 502 9.55 -9.36 -13.81
N PHE A 503 9.72 -9.07 -15.12
CA PHE A 503 9.32 -7.78 -15.70
C PHE A 503 8.59 -8.04 -17.01
N ARG A 504 7.25 -8.05 -16.97
CA ARG A 504 6.39 -8.56 -18.05
C ARG A 504 5.38 -7.51 -18.51
N ASP A 505 4.84 -7.70 -19.70
CA ASP A 505 3.61 -7.10 -20.22
C ASP A 505 3.66 -5.58 -20.49
N TYR A 506 4.50 -4.80 -19.81
CA TYR A 506 4.61 -3.35 -19.95
C TYR A 506 6.06 -2.86 -19.96
N LYS A 507 6.28 -1.72 -20.62
CA LYS A 507 7.56 -1.02 -20.70
C LYS A 507 7.51 0.34 -20.02
N GLY A 508 8.68 0.94 -19.84
CA GLY A 508 8.80 2.33 -19.42
C GLY A 508 9.56 2.52 -18.13
N LYS A 509 9.41 3.69 -17.51
CA LYS A 509 10.15 4.13 -16.34
C LYS A 509 9.39 3.83 -15.05
N TYR A 510 10.07 3.20 -14.13
CA TYR A 510 9.57 2.86 -12.80
C TYR A 510 10.59 3.24 -11.73
N VAL A 511 10.22 3.19 -10.48
CA VAL A 511 11.11 3.46 -9.35
C VAL A 511 11.19 2.28 -8.39
N MET A 512 12.33 2.19 -7.68
CA MET A 512 12.50 1.41 -6.47
C MET A 512 12.98 2.36 -5.39
N HIS A 513 12.41 2.29 -4.19
CA HIS A 513 12.74 3.19 -3.11
C HIS A 513 12.55 2.55 -1.74
N CYS A 514 13.12 3.17 -0.70
CA CYS A 514 12.77 2.88 0.67
C CYS A 514 11.41 3.50 0.98
N HIS A 515 10.46 2.73 1.49
CA HIS A 515 9.13 3.24 1.86
C HIS A 515 9.06 3.74 3.32
N ASN A 516 10.19 3.89 4.02
CA ASN A 516 10.26 4.92 5.05
C ASN A 516 10.19 6.24 4.30
N LEU A 517 9.03 6.91 4.35
CA LEU A 517 8.72 8.06 3.50
C LEU A 517 9.69 9.23 3.69
N ILE A 518 10.33 9.30 4.87
CA ILE A 518 11.35 10.32 5.14
C ILE A 518 12.65 9.97 4.40
N HIS A 519 13.03 8.69 4.35
CA HIS A 519 14.20 8.26 3.59
C HIS A 519 13.97 8.43 2.09
N GLU A 520 12.76 8.14 1.61
CA GLU A 520 12.33 8.36 0.24
C GLU A 520 12.47 9.83 -0.17
N ASP A 521 11.82 10.74 0.59
CA ASP A 521 11.85 12.19 0.35
C ASP A 521 13.26 12.78 0.48
N HIS A 522 14.18 12.09 1.18
CA HIS A 522 15.57 12.47 1.32
C HIS A 522 16.51 11.60 0.45
N ALA A 523 16.03 11.25 -0.75
CA ALA A 523 16.79 10.73 -1.89
C ALA A 523 17.03 9.21 -1.95
N MET A 524 16.44 8.38 -1.06
CA MET A 524 16.59 6.91 -1.12
C MET A 524 15.64 6.28 -2.16
N MET A 525 15.83 6.67 -3.40
CA MET A 525 15.07 6.22 -4.55
C MET A 525 15.97 6.06 -5.76
N LEU A 526 15.64 5.18 -6.67
CA LEU A 526 16.24 5.07 -7.99
C LEU A 526 15.20 4.82 -9.07
N ARG A 527 15.47 5.32 -10.28
CA ARG A 527 14.74 4.96 -11.48
C ARG A 527 15.34 3.72 -12.13
N PHE A 528 14.50 2.80 -12.57
CA PHE A 528 14.84 1.76 -13.53
C PHE A 528 13.87 1.79 -14.70
N ASP A 529 14.33 1.35 -15.87
CA ASP A 529 13.48 1.31 -17.07
C ASP A 529 13.36 -0.13 -17.55
N ILE A 530 12.14 -0.52 -17.91
CA ILE A 530 11.86 -1.75 -18.66
C ILE A 530 11.85 -1.39 -20.16
N VAL A 531 12.71 -2.05 -20.94
CA VAL A 531 13.00 -1.69 -22.34
C VAL A 531 12.66 -2.80 -23.33
#